data_74bd0df3afd1f84e9ba2451604ff1c57
#
_entry.id   74bd0df3afd1f84e9ba2451604ff1c57
#
_cell.length_a   1.000
_cell.length_b   1.000
_cell.length_c   1.000
_cell.angle_alpha   90.00
_cell.angle_beta   90.00
_cell.angle_gamma   90.00
#
_symmetry.space_group_name_H-M   'P 1'
#
loop_
_entity.id
_entity.type
_entity.pdbx_description
1 polymer ?
#
loop_
_entity_poly.entity_id
_entity_poly.type
_entity_poly.pdbx_seq_one_letter_code
_entity_poly.pdbx_strand_id
1 'polypeptide(L)'
;AVLHSLAHTLIKGSFLLQISVVGKMYGNYKVTRNGGYFRADPLGALVMVCCLLALIAMPPSVLFRTEYLIFTGLLSGGLWWIFVPVALLLVAVIYWLCAKILPLLSRPADLEQIDREGRNPWLSAVLLLLVVVTFAAGVWQAPELGALIDKIVY
;
A
#
# COMPACT_ATOMS: atom_id res chain seq x y z
N ALA A 1 -7.55 -5.72 -15.39
CA ALA A 1 -8.35 -6.11 -14.22
C ALA A 1 -7.62 -7.18 -13.38
N VAL A 2 -7.23 -8.34 -13.93
CA VAL A 2 -6.63 -9.47 -13.16
C VAL A 2 -5.34 -9.06 -12.44
N LEU A 3 -4.40 -8.40 -13.15
CA LEU A 3 -3.14 -7.96 -12.57
C LEU A 3 -3.35 -6.97 -11.41
N HIS A 4 -4.29 -6.03 -11.55
CA HIS A 4 -4.67 -5.11 -10.48
C HIS A 4 -5.17 -5.86 -9.25
N SER A 5 -6.13 -6.77 -9.44
CA SER A 5 -6.70 -7.55 -8.34
C SER A 5 -5.64 -8.40 -7.62
N LEU A 6 -4.74 -9.03 -8.37
CA LEU A 6 -3.66 -9.83 -7.81
C LEU A 6 -2.69 -8.96 -6.99
N ALA A 7 -2.17 -7.88 -7.57
CA ALA A 7 -1.24 -6.97 -6.90
C ALA A 7 -1.90 -6.33 -5.66
N HIS A 8 -3.15 -5.88 -5.78
CA HIS A 8 -3.91 -5.30 -4.67
C HIS A 8 -4.12 -6.29 -3.53
N THR A 9 -4.43 -7.56 -3.85
CA THR A 9 -4.60 -8.61 -2.84
C THR A 9 -3.29 -8.92 -2.13
N LEU A 10 -2.18 -9.02 -2.86
CA LEU A 10 -0.86 -9.26 -2.26
C LEU A 10 -0.43 -8.13 -1.33
N ILE A 11 -0.55 -6.87 -1.77
CA ILE A 11 -0.15 -5.70 -0.98
C ILE A 11 -1.07 -5.56 0.24
N LYS A 12 -2.38 -5.71 0.06
CA LYS A 12 -3.36 -5.63 1.14
C LYS A 12 -3.18 -6.76 2.15
N GLY A 13 -2.91 -7.99 1.70
CA GLY A 13 -2.59 -9.13 2.55
C GLY A 13 -1.31 -8.89 3.35
N SER A 14 -0.25 -8.40 2.72
CA SER A 14 1.00 -8.03 3.39
C SER A 14 0.79 -6.96 4.46
N PHE A 15 0.00 -5.94 4.15
CA PHE A 15 -0.34 -4.87 5.08
C PHE A 15 -1.12 -5.39 6.29
N LEU A 16 -2.13 -6.25 6.09
CA LEU A 16 -2.93 -6.83 7.17
C LEU A 16 -2.10 -7.77 8.07
N LEU A 17 -1.21 -8.56 7.48
CA LEU A 17 -0.29 -9.41 8.25
C LEU A 17 0.64 -8.57 9.12
N GLN A 18 1.14 -7.44 8.59
CA GLN A 18 1.98 -6.53 9.39
C GLN A 18 1.18 -5.83 10.50
N ILE A 19 -0.09 -5.48 10.28
CA ILE A 19 -0.98 -4.99 11.34
C ILE A 19 -1.18 -6.05 12.44
N SER A 20 -1.24 -7.33 12.08
CA SER A 20 -1.30 -8.42 13.06
C SER A 20 -0.06 -8.49 13.95
N VAL A 21 1.14 -8.26 13.38
CA VAL A 21 2.38 -8.15 14.17
C VAL A 21 2.31 -6.97 15.13
N VAL A 22 1.87 -5.80 14.65
CA VAL A 22 1.64 -4.62 15.50
C VAL A 22 0.68 -4.95 16.66
N GLY A 23 -0.44 -5.61 16.35
CA GLY A 23 -1.42 -6.00 17.38
C GLY A 23 -0.84 -6.90 18.46
N LYS A 24 0.05 -7.83 18.10
CA LYS A 24 0.77 -8.69 19.06
C LYS A 24 1.76 -7.89 19.91
N MET A 25 2.55 -7.01 19.29
CA MET A 25 3.56 -6.21 20.00
C MET A 25 2.94 -5.23 21.02
N TYR A 26 1.79 -4.65 20.68
CA TYR A 26 1.11 -3.66 21.54
C TYR A 26 0.02 -4.27 22.44
N GLY A 27 -0.25 -5.57 22.34
CA GLY A 27 -1.36 -6.20 23.04
C GLY A 27 -2.74 -5.62 22.71
N ASN A 28 -2.81 -4.80 21.63
CA ASN A 28 -4.01 -4.06 21.25
C ASN A 28 -4.06 -3.82 19.74
N TYR A 29 -5.18 -4.17 19.12
CA TYR A 29 -5.42 -3.95 17.69
C TYR A 29 -5.94 -2.54 17.35
N LYS A 30 -6.09 -1.65 18.33
CA LYS A 30 -6.50 -0.26 18.09
C LYS A 30 -5.33 0.58 17.62
N VAL A 31 -5.07 0.59 16.34
CA VAL A 31 -3.98 1.32 15.67
C VAL A 31 -3.91 2.80 16.09
N THR A 32 -5.06 3.42 16.40
CA THR A 32 -5.14 4.84 16.77
C THR A 32 -4.58 5.16 18.16
N ARG A 33 -4.40 4.17 19.04
CA ARG A 33 -3.81 4.34 20.37
C ARG A 33 -2.33 4.03 20.41
N ASN A 34 -1.84 3.29 19.43
CA ASN A 34 -0.45 2.86 19.33
C ASN A 34 0.40 3.96 18.67
N GLY A 35 1.68 3.98 18.98
CA GLY A 35 2.64 4.93 18.39
C GLY A 35 4.06 4.40 18.49
N GLY A 36 5.02 5.11 17.89
CA GLY A 36 6.44 4.77 17.99
C GLY A 36 6.87 3.49 17.25
N TYR A 37 6.03 2.97 16.37
CA TYR A 37 6.28 1.69 15.70
C TYR A 37 7.60 1.71 14.90
N PHE A 38 7.99 2.86 14.35
CA PHE A 38 9.28 3.00 13.66
C PHE A 38 10.48 2.73 14.56
N ARG A 39 10.37 3.05 15.87
CA ARG A 39 11.43 2.78 16.84
C ARG A 39 11.37 1.37 17.43
N ALA A 40 10.17 0.81 17.51
CA ALA A 40 9.94 -0.53 18.05
C ALA A 40 10.35 -1.64 17.06
N ASP A 41 9.95 -1.52 15.81
CA ASP A 41 10.26 -2.44 14.72
C ASP A 41 10.48 -1.70 13.39
N PRO A 42 11.72 -1.23 13.11
CA PRO A 42 12.00 -0.46 11.90
C PRO A 42 11.75 -1.25 10.62
N LEU A 43 11.97 -2.56 10.60
CA LEU A 43 11.73 -3.39 9.44
C LEU A 43 10.22 -3.52 9.15
N GLY A 44 9.42 -3.81 10.18
CA GLY A 44 7.98 -3.86 10.05
C GLY A 44 7.36 -2.50 9.69
N ALA A 45 7.91 -1.42 10.24
CA ALA A 45 7.50 -0.06 9.87
C ALA A 45 7.80 0.25 8.39
N LEU A 46 8.96 -0.19 7.88
CA LEU A 46 9.31 -0.05 6.47
C LEU A 46 8.34 -0.81 5.58
N VAL A 47 7.98 -2.05 5.93
CA VAL A 47 6.94 -2.82 5.22
C VAL A 47 5.62 -2.05 5.17
N MET A 48 5.18 -1.51 6.30
CA MET A 48 3.93 -0.73 6.36
C MET A 48 3.98 0.51 5.48
N VAL A 49 5.09 1.24 5.49
CA VAL A 49 5.28 2.42 4.61
C VAL A 49 5.25 2.01 3.15
N CYS A 50 5.98 0.97 2.75
CA CYS A 50 6.00 0.49 1.37
C CYS A 50 4.62 -0.01 0.92
N CYS A 51 3.90 -0.74 1.79
CA CYS A 51 2.52 -1.16 1.50
C CYS A 51 1.58 0.06 1.37
N LEU A 52 1.72 1.06 2.25
CA LEU A 52 0.94 2.28 2.18
C LEU A 52 1.17 3.01 0.85
N LEU A 53 2.44 3.22 0.48
CA LEU A 53 2.81 3.86 -0.79
C LEU A 53 2.25 3.09 -2.00
N ALA A 54 2.29 1.77 -1.96
CA ALA A 54 1.70 0.95 -3.00
C ALA A 54 0.16 1.06 -3.06
N LEU A 55 -0.53 1.07 -1.90
CA LEU A 55 -1.99 1.18 -1.81
C LEU A 55 -2.54 2.55 -2.21
N ILE A 56 -1.76 3.62 -2.01
CA ILE A 56 -2.10 4.96 -2.53
C ILE A 56 -1.69 5.14 -3.99
N ALA A 57 -1.35 4.05 -4.67
CA ALA A 57 -0.96 4.03 -6.07
C ALA A 57 0.19 5.00 -6.40
N MET A 58 1.22 5.06 -5.55
CA MET A 58 2.40 5.88 -5.84
C MET A 58 3.27 5.22 -6.93
N PRO A 59 3.76 5.97 -7.95
CA PRO A 59 4.73 5.44 -8.89
C PRO A 59 6.00 4.96 -8.15
N PRO A 60 6.61 3.85 -8.53
CA PRO A 60 6.40 3.00 -9.69
C PRO A 60 5.57 1.73 -9.45
N SER A 61 4.61 1.74 -8.51
CA SER A 61 3.84 0.54 -8.19
C SER A 61 2.98 0.03 -9.37
N VAL A 62 2.74 -1.29 -9.41
CA VAL A 62 1.81 -1.91 -10.38
C VAL A 62 0.41 -1.32 -10.23
N LEU A 63 0.00 -0.97 -9.00
CA LEU A 63 -1.33 -0.40 -8.73
C LEU A 63 -1.50 0.96 -9.39
N PHE A 64 -0.51 1.85 -9.28
CA PHE A 64 -0.52 3.14 -9.98
C PHE A 64 -0.81 2.98 -11.47
N ARG A 65 -0.10 2.06 -12.08
CA ARG A 65 -0.20 1.82 -13.52
C ARG A 65 -1.56 1.29 -13.94
N THR A 66 -2.08 0.33 -13.20
CA THR A 66 -3.39 -0.26 -13.48
C THR A 66 -4.54 0.72 -13.22
N GLU A 67 -4.43 1.56 -12.19
CA GLU A 67 -5.39 2.64 -11.92
C GLU A 67 -5.34 3.72 -13.01
N TYR A 68 -4.14 4.11 -13.43
CA TYR A 68 -3.96 5.05 -14.54
C TYR A 68 -4.65 4.55 -15.82
N LEU A 69 -4.48 3.26 -16.16
CA LEU A 69 -5.16 2.68 -17.33
C LEU A 69 -6.69 2.63 -17.18
N ILE A 70 -7.19 2.36 -15.98
CA ILE A 70 -8.63 2.38 -15.70
C ILE A 70 -9.16 3.80 -15.87
N PHE A 71 -8.48 4.80 -15.32
CA PHE A 71 -8.90 6.20 -15.39
C PHE A 71 -8.85 6.75 -16.82
N THR A 72 -7.78 6.47 -17.56
CA THR A 72 -7.69 6.87 -18.97
C THR A 72 -8.77 6.19 -19.81
N GLY A 73 -9.08 4.92 -19.56
CA GLY A 73 -10.17 4.22 -20.24
C GLY A 73 -11.56 4.80 -19.93
N LEU A 74 -11.81 5.20 -18.69
CA LEU A 74 -13.08 5.86 -18.32
C LEU A 74 -13.23 7.22 -19.00
N LEU A 75 -12.15 8.01 -19.06
CA LEU A 75 -12.17 9.34 -19.68
C LEU A 75 -12.32 9.24 -21.18
N SER A 76 -11.56 8.38 -21.85
CA SER A 76 -11.66 8.18 -23.31
C SER A 76 -13.00 7.58 -23.75
N GLY A 77 -13.63 6.78 -22.89
CA GLY A 77 -14.98 6.24 -23.09
C GLY A 77 -16.12 7.23 -22.82
N GLY A 78 -15.81 8.48 -22.44
CA GLY A 78 -16.83 9.49 -22.09
C GLY A 78 -17.57 9.20 -20.78
N LEU A 79 -17.10 8.26 -19.98
CA LEU A 79 -17.70 7.81 -18.72
C LEU A 79 -17.22 8.64 -17.51
N TRP A 80 -17.02 9.93 -17.72
CA TRP A 80 -16.50 10.81 -16.69
C TRP A 80 -17.44 10.98 -15.48
N TRP A 81 -18.73 10.72 -15.64
CA TRP A 81 -19.70 10.64 -14.55
C TRP A 81 -19.43 9.47 -13.58
N ILE A 82 -18.76 8.38 -14.03
CA ILE A 82 -18.26 7.29 -13.18
C ILE A 82 -16.87 7.66 -12.64
N PHE A 83 -16.03 8.30 -13.46
CA PHE A 83 -14.70 8.71 -13.06
C PHE A 83 -14.69 9.60 -11.82
N VAL A 84 -15.54 10.63 -11.79
CA VAL A 84 -15.57 11.60 -10.68
C VAL A 84 -15.85 10.94 -9.32
N PRO A 85 -16.93 10.14 -9.12
CA PRO A 85 -17.19 9.51 -7.84
C PRO A 85 -16.11 8.48 -7.46
N VAL A 86 -15.55 7.76 -8.43
CA VAL A 86 -14.46 6.79 -8.15
C VAL A 86 -13.19 7.52 -7.69
N ALA A 87 -12.83 8.61 -8.34
CA ALA A 87 -11.68 9.43 -7.93
C ALA A 87 -11.85 10.04 -6.53
N LEU A 88 -13.04 10.55 -6.22
CA LEU A 88 -13.37 11.08 -4.89
C LEU A 88 -13.30 9.98 -3.82
N LEU A 89 -13.83 8.79 -4.12
CA LEU A 89 -13.75 7.65 -3.20
C LEU A 89 -12.29 7.24 -2.94
N LEU A 90 -11.47 7.21 -3.99
CA LEU A 90 -10.04 6.90 -3.87
C LEU A 90 -9.33 7.91 -2.94
N VAL A 91 -9.56 9.20 -3.16
CA VAL A 91 -8.99 10.26 -2.29
C VAL A 91 -9.44 10.10 -0.83
N ALA A 92 -10.71 9.80 -0.61
CA ALA A 92 -11.25 9.58 0.74
C ALA A 92 -10.59 8.37 1.43
N VAL A 93 -10.40 7.26 0.70
CA VAL A 93 -9.72 6.05 1.20
C VAL A 93 -8.26 6.34 1.53
N ILE A 94 -7.54 7.05 0.64
CA ILE A 94 -6.14 7.46 0.86
C ILE A 94 -6.03 8.32 2.12
N TYR A 95 -6.88 9.34 2.24
CA TYR A 95 -6.91 10.21 3.41
C TYR A 95 -7.13 9.42 4.71
N TRP A 96 -8.15 8.54 4.71
CA TRP A 96 -8.47 7.73 5.89
C TRP A 96 -7.33 6.78 6.27
N LEU A 97 -6.71 6.13 5.28
CA LEU A 97 -5.59 5.21 5.49
C LEU A 97 -4.38 5.95 6.07
N CYS A 98 -3.98 7.07 5.48
CA CYS A 98 -2.90 7.91 5.99
C CYS A 98 -3.18 8.43 7.39
N ALA A 99 -4.39 8.91 7.66
CA ALA A 99 -4.79 9.42 8.98
C ALA A 99 -4.72 8.37 10.09
N LYS A 100 -4.81 7.07 9.75
CA LYS A 100 -4.69 5.97 10.73
C LYS A 100 -3.27 5.45 10.88
N ILE A 101 -2.52 5.37 9.80
CA ILE A 101 -1.20 4.71 9.79
C ILE A 101 -0.07 5.67 10.15
N LEU A 102 -0.08 6.92 9.69
CA LEU A 102 0.98 7.87 10.02
C LEU A 102 1.15 8.10 11.53
N PRO A 103 0.09 8.24 12.33
CA PRO A 103 0.23 8.35 13.78
C PRO A 103 0.85 7.12 14.44
N LEU A 104 0.55 5.91 13.96
CA LEU A 104 1.16 4.68 14.46
C LEU A 104 2.68 4.69 14.27
N LEU A 105 3.15 5.21 13.15
CA LEU A 105 4.57 5.24 12.81
C LEU A 105 5.34 6.33 13.58
N SER A 106 4.73 7.52 13.76
CA SER A 106 5.44 8.75 14.16
C SER A 106 5.14 9.23 15.57
N ARG A 107 3.99 8.87 16.19
CA ARG A 107 3.66 9.33 17.54
C ARG A 107 4.70 8.85 18.55
N PRO A 108 5.09 9.69 19.51
CA PRO A 108 5.89 9.23 20.64
C PRO A 108 5.10 8.18 21.42
N ALA A 109 5.76 7.08 21.78
CA ALA A 109 5.21 6.04 22.61
C ALA A 109 6.22 5.62 23.67
N ASP A 110 5.69 5.10 24.77
CA ASP A 110 6.50 4.49 25.79
C ASP A 110 6.96 3.11 25.32
N LEU A 111 8.23 3.02 24.93
CA LEU A 111 8.80 1.80 24.35
C LEU A 111 8.95 0.66 25.37
N GLU A 112 8.86 0.97 26.68
CA GLU A 112 8.94 -0.03 27.75
C GLU A 112 7.66 -0.89 27.82
N GLN A 113 6.54 -0.38 27.33
CA GLN A 113 5.26 -1.09 27.32
C GLN A 113 5.06 -1.94 26.05
N ILE A 114 6.02 -1.92 25.12
CA ILE A 114 5.92 -2.65 23.84
C ILE A 114 6.61 -4.00 23.99
N ASP A 115 5.85 -5.07 23.80
CA ASP A 115 6.39 -6.43 23.75
C ASP A 115 7.17 -6.66 22.46
N ARG A 116 8.50 -6.63 22.59
CA ARG A 116 9.40 -6.88 21.46
C ARG A 116 9.49 -8.36 21.07
N GLU A 117 9.06 -9.30 21.91
CA GLU A 117 9.01 -10.72 21.59
C GLU A 117 7.91 -11.01 20.55
N GLY A 118 6.87 -10.20 20.49
CA GLY A 118 5.84 -10.26 19.46
C GLY A 118 6.33 -9.91 18.04
N ARG A 119 7.55 -9.37 17.91
CA ARG A 119 8.18 -9.04 16.65
C ARG A 119 8.53 -10.30 15.86
N ASN A 120 8.22 -10.31 14.56
CA ASN A 120 8.59 -11.40 13.66
C ASN A 120 9.40 -10.86 12.46
N PRO A 121 10.75 -10.77 12.59
CA PRO A 121 11.59 -10.19 11.55
C PRO A 121 11.58 -10.98 10.24
N TRP A 122 11.45 -12.32 10.33
CA TRP A 122 11.34 -13.17 9.15
C TRP A 122 10.07 -12.89 8.34
N LEU A 123 8.95 -12.77 9.01
CA LEU A 123 7.69 -12.41 8.37
C LEU A 123 7.81 -11.03 7.70
N SER A 124 8.33 -10.03 8.42
CA SER A 124 8.53 -8.67 7.88
C SER A 124 9.48 -8.67 6.68
N ALA A 125 10.55 -9.49 6.68
CA ALA A 125 11.46 -9.60 5.55
C ALA A 125 10.79 -10.22 4.32
N VAL A 126 10.00 -11.28 4.50
CA VAL A 126 9.23 -11.91 3.41
C VAL A 126 8.20 -10.94 2.84
N LEU A 127 7.47 -10.22 3.70
CA LEU A 127 6.50 -9.23 3.28
C LEU A 127 7.16 -8.06 2.52
N LEU A 128 8.33 -7.61 2.98
CA LEU A 128 9.10 -6.60 2.27
C LEU A 128 9.51 -7.07 0.86
N LEU A 129 9.99 -8.31 0.76
CA LEU A 129 10.36 -8.91 -0.53
C LEU A 129 9.15 -8.93 -1.48
N LEU A 130 7.97 -9.37 -1.01
CA LEU A 130 6.75 -9.39 -1.81
C LEU A 130 6.38 -7.99 -2.32
N VAL A 131 6.46 -6.98 -1.45
CA VAL A 131 6.16 -5.59 -1.83
C VAL A 131 7.18 -5.06 -2.83
N VAL A 132 8.47 -5.33 -2.63
CA VAL A 132 9.54 -4.96 -3.58
C VAL A 132 9.33 -5.62 -4.94
N VAL A 133 8.93 -6.89 -4.99
CA VAL A 133 8.60 -7.59 -6.23
C VAL A 133 7.43 -6.91 -6.96
N THR A 134 6.40 -6.45 -6.23
CA THR A 134 5.27 -5.72 -6.87
C THR A 134 5.69 -4.35 -7.42
N PHE A 135 6.62 -3.65 -6.77
CA PHE A 135 7.21 -2.42 -7.30
C PHE A 135 8.08 -2.69 -8.53
N ALA A 136 8.95 -3.70 -8.46
CA ALA A 136 9.80 -4.11 -9.59
C ALA A 136 8.96 -4.53 -10.81
N ALA A 137 7.86 -5.26 -10.61
CA ALA A 137 6.93 -5.61 -11.66
C ALA A 137 6.27 -4.38 -12.30
N GLY A 138 6.00 -3.32 -11.52
CA GLY A 138 5.50 -2.04 -12.03
C GLY A 138 6.48 -1.35 -12.97
N VAL A 139 7.78 -1.40 -12.63
CA VAL A 139 8.85 -0.84 -13.46
C VAL A 139 9.09 -1.68 -14.73
N TRP A 140 9.14 -3.01 -14.59
CA TRP A 140 9.43 -3.93 -15.69
C TRP A 140 8.41 -3.83 -16.84
N GLN A 141 7.14 -3.65 -16.51
CA GLN A 141 6.07 -3.52 -17.52
C GLN A 141 6.02 -2.13 -18.20
N ALA A 142 6.88 -1.18 -17.80
CA ALA A 142 6.86 0.18 -18.33
C ALA A 142 7.04 0.29 -19.85
N PRO A 143 7.95 -0.46 -20.53
CA PRO A 143 8.13 -0.36 -21.97
C PRO A 143 6.97 -0.94 -22.79
N GLU A 144 6.32 -2.02 -22.32
CA GLU A 144 5.23 -2.66 -23.06
C GLU A 144 3.94 -1.83 -23.10
N LEU A 145 3.73 -0.95 -22.10
CA LEU A 145 2.58 -0.08 -22.06
C LEU A 145 2.74 1.15 -22.98
N GLY A 146 3.95 1.65 -23.14
CA GLY A 146 4.23 2.65 -24.16
C GLY A 146 3.78 2.14 -25.54
N ALA A 147 4.17 0.94 -25.89
CA ALA A 147 3.79 0.30 -27.15
C ALA A 147 2.29 -0.02 -27.28
N LEU A 148 1.59 -0.30 -26.16
CA LEU A 148 0.13 -0.50 -26.15
C LEU A 148 -0.64 0.82 -26.25
N ILE A 149 -0.17 1.87 -25.60
CA ILE A 149 -0.76 3.21 -25.69
C ILE A 149 -0.62 3.75 -27.11
N ASP A 150 0.55 3.58 -27.72
CA ASP A 150 0.79 3.97 -29.12
C ASP A 150 -0.12 3.22 -30.10
N LYS A 151 -0.47 1.95 -29.83
CA LYS A 151 -1.43 1.17 -30.63
C LYS A 151 -2.90 1.55 -30.44
N ILE A 152 -3.26 2.19 -29.34
CA ILE A 152 -4.64 2.59 -29.04
C ILE A 152 -4.91 4.04 -29.50
N VAL A 153 -3.86 4.86 -29.54
CA VAL A 153 -3.95 6.29 -29.91
C VAL A 153 -3.76 6.52 -31.41
N TYR A 154 -3.13 5.58 -32.11
CA TYR A 154 -2.95 5.56 -33.58
C TYR A 154 -3.61 4.34 -34.22
#